data_e9aa3f10dc3d90f4d97e3f9e4b3ea036
#
_entry.id   e9aa3f10dc3d90f4d97e3f9e4b3ea036
#
_cell.length_a   1.000
_cell.length_b   1.000
_cell.length_c   1.000
_cell.angle_alpha   90.00
_cell.angle_beta   90.00
_cell.angle_gamma   90.00
#
_symmetry.space_group_name_H-M   'P 1'
#
loop_
_entity.id
_entity.type
_entity.pdbx_description
1 polymer ?
#
loop_
_entity_poly.entity_id
_entity_poly.type
_entity_poly.pdbx_seq_one_letter_code
_entity_poly.pdbx_strand_id
1 'polypeptide(L)'
;MRAEVQTLVETIRKSLALLAQRMDWETAPHRLEEFNALSEDPQLWDDPAKAQKLMRDRQALVDAMDTYTGLQQDLDDQMELIEMGEAENDAEIVDDAEAALKELAEKAAAKEIEALLNGEADGNDTYLEINAGAGGTESCDWAAMLARMYVRWAESKGYKVELQAMSEGEEAGIRSAAYRISGHNAYGWLKSESGVHRLVRISPYDSAARRHTSFSSVWVYPVVDDNIEIEIPPNEIRVDTYRSSGAGGQHVNTTDSAVRMTHIPTGIVVTSSEKSQHQNRANCLAALKSRLYQMELDRRNAEVNAQHDAKGDAGWGNQIRSYVLHPYQMVKDLRTQVETSDTQGVLDGDLDRFMAATLALDVAGKSRAEAQAD
;
A
#
# COMPACT_ATOMS: atom_id res chain seq x y z
N MET A 1 -27.88 13.85 -24.21
CA MET A 1 -26.80 13.63 -23.21
C MET A 1 -25.43 13.96 -23.84
N ARG A 2 -24.64 14.82 -23.22
CA ARG A 2 -23.31 15.26 -23.71
C ARG A 2 -22.32 14.08 -23.64
N ALA A 3 -21.31 14.02 -24.54
CA ALA A 3 -20.35 12.93 -24.56
C ALA A 3 -19.54 12.79 -23.25
N GLU A 4 -19.25 13.90 -22.56
CA GLU A 4 -18.59 13.92 -21.27
C GLU A 4 -19.40 13.22 -20.18
N VAL A 5 -20.71 13.44 -20.15
CA VAL A 5 -21.63 12.77 -19.20
C VAL A 5 -21.66 11.27 -19.44
N GLN A 6 -21.69 10.84 -20.69
CA GLN A 6 -21.65 9.41 -21.03
C GLN A 6 -20.36 8.75 -20.52
N THR A 7 -19.21 9.43 -20.65
CA THR A 7 -17.93 8.93 -20.15
C THR A 7 -17.93 8.81 -18.62
N LEU A 8 -18.48 9.79 -17.89
CA LEU A 8 -18.62 9.74 -16.43
C LEU A 8 -19.51 8.57 -15.99
N VAL A 9 -20.68 8.43 -16.61
CA VAL A 9 -21.63 7.33 -16.33
C VAL A 9 -20.99 5.98 -16.58
N GLU A 10 -20.29 5.81 -17.70
CA GLU A 10 -19.55 4.56 -17.98
C GLU A 10 -18.45 4.27 -16.96
N THR A 11 -17.75 5.30 -16.48
CA THR A 11 -16.72 5.17 -15.44
C THR A 11 -17.34 4.70 -14.14
N ILE A 12 -18.43 5.37 -13.68
CA ILE A 12 -19.15 4.99 -12.45
C ILE A 12 -19.69 3.55 -12.56
N ARG A 13 -20.28 3.18 -13.70
CA ARG A 13 -20.79 1.82 -13.92
C ARG A 13 -19.68 0.76 -13.87
N LYS A 14 -18.48 1.06 -14.35
CA LYS A 14 -17.32 0.16 -14.23
C LYS A 14 -16.92 -0.04 -12.79
N SER A 15 -16.83 1.04 -11.99
CA SER A 15 -16.54 0.95 -10.57
C SER A 15 -17.61 0.15 -9.83
N LEU A 16 -18.91 0.41 -10.12
CA LEU A 16 -20.02 -0.37 -9.55
C LEU A 16 -19.94 -1.86 -9.90
N ALA A 17 -19.64 -2.21 -11.16
CA ALA A 17 -19.50 -3.60 -11.59
C ALA A 17 -18.36 -4.30 -10.82
N LEU A 18 -17.24 -3.61 -10.58
CA LEU A 18 -16.12 -4.13 -9.82
C LEU A 18 -16.49 -4.30 -8.33
N LEU A 19 -17.19 -3.35 -7.73
CA LEU A 19 -17.72 -3.46 -6.37
C LEU A 19 -18.68 -4.65 -6.23
N ALA A 20 -19.62 -4.83 -7.17
CA ALA A 20 -20.57 -5.94 -7.20
C ALA A 20 -19.85 -7.30 -7.31
N GLN A 21 -18.86 -7.40 -8.21
CA GLN A 21 -18.06 -8.61 -8.36
C GLN A 21 -17.27 -8.95 -7.10
N ARG A 22 -16.71 -7.94 -6.41
CA ARG A 22 -15.90 -8.14 -5.21
C ARG A 22 -16.67 -8.68 -4.01
N MET A 23 -17.89 -8.21 -3.81
CA MET A 23 -18.72 -8.69 -2.70
C MET A 23 -19.54 -9.93 -3.06
N ASP A 24 -19.46 -10.37 -4.33
CA ASP A 24 -20.32 -11.41 -4.87
C ASP A 24 -21.80 -11.03 -4.67
N TRP A 25 -22.22 -9.96 -5.34
CA TRP A 25 -23.52 -9.31 -5.13
C TRP A 25 -24.69 -10.28 -5.18
N GLU A 26 -24.63 -11.30 -6.02
CA GLU A 26 -25.71 -12.29 -6.17
C GLU A 26 -25.90 -13.11 -4.89
N THR A 27 -24.82 -13.43 -4.19
CA THR A 27 -24.87 -14.24 -2.94
C THR A 27 -24.82 -13.41 -1.68
N ALA A 28 -24.45 -12.12 -1.76
CA ALA A 28 -24.28 -11.24 -0.62
C ALA A 28 -25.51 -11.17 0.32
N PRO A 29 -26.75 -11.06 -0.17
CA PRO A 29 -27.93 -11.08 0.71
C PRO A 29 -28.06 -12.38 1.50
N HIS A 30 -27.83 -13.52 0.87
CA HIS A 30 -27.89 -14.82 1.52
C HIS A 30 -26.81 -14.99 2.59
N ARG A 31 -25.58 -14.56 2.29
CA ARG A 31 -24.47 -14.53 3.27
C ARG A 31 -24.78 -13.65 4.46
N LEU A 32 -25.45 -12.51 4.24
CA LEU A 32 -25.87 -11.64 5.32
C LEU A 32 -26.91 -12.32 6.22
N GLU A 33 -27.86 -13.07 5.64
CA GLU A 33 -28.82 -13.87 6.40
C GLU A 33 -28.12 -14.96 7.22
N GLU A 34 -27.11 -15.63 6.66
CA GLU A 34 -26.28 -16.61 7.39
C GLU A 34 -25.55 -15.97 8.57
N PHE A 35 -24.91 -14.80 8.37
CA PHE A 35 -24.25 -14.07 9.45
C PHE A 35 -25.24 -13.64 10.54
N ASN A 36 -26.44 -13.21 10.17
CA ASN A 36 -27.49 -12.87 11.13
C ASN A 36 -27.90 -14.10 11.96
N ALA A 37 -28.15 -15.24 11.31
CA ALA A 37 -28.52 -16.48 11.98
C ALA A 37 -27.40 -16.96 12.93
N LEU A 38 -26.13 -16.89 12.50
CA LEU A 38 -25.00 -17.25 13.35
C LEU A 38 -24.82 -16.30 14.54
N SER A 39 -25.17 -15.01 14.39
CA SER A 39 -25.07 -14.01 15.47
C SER A 39 -26.11 -14.23 16.57
N GLU A 40 -27.21 -14.92 16.27
CA GLU A 40 -28.27 -15.28 17.21
C GLU A 40 -27.95 -16.57 17.99
N ASP A 41 -26.92 -17.33 17.58
CA ASP A 41 -26.51 -18.54 18.29
C ASP A 41 -25.84 -18.20 19.64
N PRO A 42 -26.43 -18.66 20.78
CA PRO A 42 -25.84 -18.43 22.09
C PRO A 42 -24.42 -18.98 22.25
N GLN A 43 -24.07 -20.05 21.54
CA GLN A 43 -22.75 -20.69 21.63
C GLN A 43 -21.64 -19.85 20.98
N LEU A 44 -22.00 -18.92 20.10
CA LEU A 44 -21.02 -17.99 19.52
C LEU A 44 -20.34 -17.14 20.59
N TRP A 45 -21.08 -16.74 21.60
CA TRP A 45 -20.63 -15.83 22.65
C TRP A 45 -19.73 -16.49 23.71
N ASP A 46 -19.62 -17.82 23.67
CA ASP A 46 -18.66 -18.58 24.48
C ASP A 46 -17.22 -18.38 24.02
N ASP A 47 -17.01 -17.95 22.74
CA ASP A 47 -15.72 -17.62 22.15
C ASP A 47 -15.71 -16.15 21.67
N PRO A 48 -15.20 -15.22 22.48
CA PRO A 48 -15.22 -13.80 22.18
C PRO A 48 -14.46 -13.44 20.89
N ALA A 49 -13.36 -14.15 20.57
CA ALA A 49 -12.58 -13.88 19.37
C ALA A 49 -13.36 -14.25 18.10
N LYS A 50 -14.04 -15.39 18.12
CA LYS A 50 -14.88 -15.85 17.03
C LYS A 50 -16.11 -14.96 16.83
N ALA A 51 -16.75 -14.55 17.94
CA ALA A 51 -17.86 -13.60 17.90
C ALA A 51 -17.44 -12.25 17.31
N GLN A 52 -16.31 -11.70 17.75
CA GLN A 52 -15.80 -10.43 17.23
C GLN A 52 -15.48 -10.51 15.73
N LYS A 53 -14.88 -11.62 15.27
CA LYS A 53 -14.61 -11.85 13.85
C LYS A 53 -15.90 -11.89 13.04
N LEU A 54 -16.88 -12.68 13.45
CA LEU A 54 -18.16 -12.78 12.76
C LEU A 54 -18.87 -11.42 12.66
N MET A 55 -18.92 -10.66 13.77
CA MET A 55 -19.55 -9.34 13.77
C MET A 55 -18.83 -8.34 12.88
N ARG A 56 -17.49 -8.41 12.80
CA ARG A 56 -16.70 -7.59 11.88
C ARG A 56 -17.01 -7.94 10.43
N ASP A 57 -17.00 -9.23 10.09
CA ASP A 57 -17.25 -9.71 8.72
C ASP A 57 -18.67 -9.37 8.28
N ARG A 58 -19.65 -9.50 9.19
CA ARG A 58 -21.03 -9.08 8.98
C ARG A 58 -21.14 -7.58 8.70
N GLN A 59 -20.52 -6.76 9.55
CA GLN A 59 -20.56 -5.28 9.38
C GLN A 59 -19.91 -4.86 8.06
N ALA A 60 -18.77 -5.44 7.73
CA ALA A 60 -18.09 -5.15 6.46
C ALA A 60 -18.96 -5.49 5.24
N LEU A 61 -19.72 -6.59 5.30
CA LEU A 61 -20.66 -6.94 4.23
C LEU A 61 -21.82 -5.96 4.13
N VAL A 62 -22.41 -5.55 5.26
CA VAL A 62 -23.46 -4.53 5.30
C VAL A 62 -22.96 -3.21 4.71
N ASP A 63 -21.82 -2.72 5.16
CA ASP A 63 -21.25 -1.46 4.69
C ASP A 63 -20.94 -1.48 3.18
N ALA A 64 -20.48 -2.63 2.66
CA ALA A 64 -20.24 -2.82 1.23
C ALA A 64 -21.54 -2.81 0.41
N MET A 65 -22.58 -3.49 0.89
CA MET A 65 -23.90 -3.52 0.25
C MET A 65 -24.56 -2.13 0.25
N ASP A 66 -24.50 -1.43 1.37
CA ASP A 66 -25.06 -0.07 1.51
C ASP A 66 -24.31 0.92 0.59
N THR A 67 -22.98 0.79 0.52
CA THR A 67 -22.15 1.60 -0.38
C THR A 67 -22.52 1.39 -1.84
N TYR A 68 -22.64 0.12 -2.27
CA TYR A 68 -23.02 -0.20 -3.64
C TYR A 68 -24.41 0.33 -3.99
N THR A 69 -25.40 0.05 -3.13
CA THR A 69 -26.79 0.47 -3.35
C THR A 69 -26.90 2.00 -3.38
N GLY A 70 -26.21 2.69 -2.47
CA GLY A 70 -26.21 4.16 -2.43
C GLY A 70 -25.59 4.77 -3.70
N LEU A 71 -24.44 4.27 -4.15
CA LEU A 71 -23.80 4.75 -5.38
C LEU A 71 -24.66 4.48 -6.63
N GLN A 72 -25.34 3.31 -6.69
CA GLN A 72 -26.22 2.96 -7.78
C GLN A 72 -27.43 3.92 -7.81
N GLN A 73 -28.04 4.19 -6.67
CA GLN A 73 -29.19 5.09 -6.56
C GLN A 73 -28.80 6.53 -6.89
N ASP A 74 -27.68 7.02 -6.33
CA ASP A 74 -27.17 8.35 -6.66
C ASP A 74 -26.96 8.52 -8.19
N LEU A 75 -26.44 7.48 -8.86
CA LEU A 75 -26.25 7.48 -10.32
C LEU A 75 -27.58 7.57 -11.06
N ASP A 76 -28.56 6.74 -10.67
CA ASP A 76 -29.87 6.68 -11.31
C ASP A 76 -30.62 8.00 -11.13
N ASP A 77 -30.56 8.60 -9.92
CA ASP A 77 -31.17 9.91 -9.60
C ASP A 77 -30.56 11.04 -10.46
N GLN A 78 -29.23 11.08 -10.60
CA GLN A 78 -28.57 12.10 -11.43
C GLN A 78 -28.92 11.94 -12.92
N MET A 79 -29.02 10.70 -13.39
CA MET A 79 -29.43 10.45 -14.78
C MET A 79 -30.84 10.89 -15.05
N GLU A 80 -31.78 10.64 -14.12
CA GLU A 80 -33.16 11.09 -14.22
C GLU A 80 -33.25 12.63 -14.24
N LEU A 81 -32.48 13.32 -13.37
CA LEU A 81 -32.40 14.78 -13.36
C LEU A 81 -31.88 15.36 -14.69
N ILE A 82 -30.89 14.74 -15.31
CA ILE A 82 -30.39 15.17 -16.63
C ILE A 82 -31.48 14.99 -17.70
N GLU A 83 -32.18 13.85 -17.71
CA GLU A 83 -33.24 13.60 -18.68
C GLU A 83 -34.40 14.62 -18.52
N MET A 84 -34.80 14.94 -17.28
CA MET A 84 -35.80 15.97 -16.99
C MET A 84 -35.33 17.37 -17.43
N GLY A 85 -34.12 17.77 -17.06
CA GLY A 85 -33.57 19.07 -17.43
C GLY A 85 -33.44 19.26 -18.95
N GLU A 86 -33.01 18.18 -19.68
CA GLU A 86 -32.97 18.18 -21.14
C GLU A 86 -34.40 18.32 -21.75
N ALA A 87 -35.41 17.66 -21.17
CA ALA A 87 -36.80 17.71 -21.65
C ALA A 87 -37.42 19.07 -21.43
N GLU A 88 -37.12 19.72 -20.32
CA GLU A 88 -37.63 21.06 -19.95
C GLU A 88 -36.78 22.21 -20.52
N ASN A 89 -35.65 21.91 -21.15
CA ASN A 89 -34.61 22.85 -21.59
C ASN A 89 -34.08 23.73 -20.44
N ASP A 90 -34.00 23.18 -19.24
CA ASP A 90 -33.42 23.81 -18.05
C ASP A 90 -31.93 23.47 -17.94
N ALA A 91 -31.08 24.41 -18.34
CA ALA A 91 -29.64 24.24 -18.34
C ALA A 91 -29.05 24.20 -16.91
N GLU A 92 -29.70 24.86 -15.94
CA GLU A 92 -29.20 24.91 -14.56
C GLU A 92 -29.31 23.54 -13.88
N ILE A 93 -30.45 22.85 -14.06
CA ILE A 93 -30.61 21.47 -13.56
C ILE A 93 -29.61 20.53 -14.20
N VAL A 94 -29.36 20.65 -15.52
CA VAL A 94 -28.38 19.79 -16.20
C VAL A 94 -26.97 20.06 -15.71
N ASP A 95 -26.56 21.31 -15.54
CA ASP A 95 -25.20 21.65 -15.09
C ASP A 95 -24.96 21.22 -13.63
N ASP A 96 -25.97 21.34 -12.76
CA ASP A 96 -25.91 20.86 -11.37
C ASP A 96 -25.78 19.32 -11.31
N ALA A 97 -26.55 18.59 -12.09
CA ALA A 97 -26.50 17.16 -12.16
C ALA A 97 -25.14 16.66 -12.76
N GLU A 98 -24.60 17.36 -13.77
CA GLU A 98 -23.26 17.08 -14.30
C GLU A 98 -22.17 17.30 -13.23
N ALA A 99 -22.27 18.32 -12.40
CA ALA A 99 -21.35 18.55 -11.28
C ALA A 99 -21.46 17.42 -10.24
N ALA A 100 -22.68 17.03 -9.87
CA ALA A 100 -22.91 15.91 -8.96
C ALA A 100 -22.38 14.57 -9.51
N LEU A 101 -22.49 14.31 -10.81
CA LEU A 101 -21.90 13.12 -11.43
C LEU A 101 -20.37 13.10 -11.37
N LYS A 102 -19.71 14.26 -11.44
CA LYS A 102 -18.24 14.32 -11.27
C LYS A 102 -17.84 13.92 -9.85
N GLU A 103 -18.52 14.48 -8.86
CA GLU A 103 -18.29 14.11 -7.45
C GLU A 103 -18.60 12.62 -7.20
N LEU A 104 -19.67 12.11 -7.80
CA LEU A 104 -20.03 10.70 -7.72
C LEU A 104 -18.98 9.79 -8.35
N ALA A 105 -18.38 10.18 -9.48
CA ALA A 105 -17.32 9.43 -10.11
C ALA A 105 -16.06 9.36 -9.23
N GLU A 106 -15.69 10.46 -8.57
CA GLU A 106 -14.58 10.48 -7.61
C GLU A 106 -14.87 9.58 -6.40
N LYS A 107 -16.10 9.66 -5.86
CA LYS A 107 -16.54 8.83 -4.74
C LYS A 107 -16.57 7.34 -5.11
N ALA A 108 -17.06 6.99 -6.29
CA ALA A 108 -17.09 5.62 -6.79
C ALA A 108 -15.68 5.06 -6.98
N ALA A 109 -14.75 5.83 -7.55
CA ALA A 109 -13.36 5.46 -7.70
C ALA A 109 -12.66 5.24 -6.35
N ALA A 110 -12.92 6.11 -5.35
CA ALA A 110 -12.39 5.94 -4.01
C ALA A 110 -12.90 4.63 -3.36
N LYS A 111 -14.19 4.32 -3.51
CA LYS A 111 -14.79 3.08 -2.99
C LYS A 111 -14.33 1.83 -3.74
N GLU A 112 -14.08 1.92 -5.04
CA GLU A 112 -13.44 0.85 -5.81
C GLU A 112 -12.08 0.50 -5.22
N ILE A 113 -11.27 1.51 -4.92
CA ILE A 113 -9.94 1.30 -4.33
C ILE A 113 -10.06 0.68 -2.92
N GLU A 114 -10.96 1.19 -2.07
CA GLU A 114 -11.21 0.59 -0.76
C GLU A 114 -11.59 -0.89 -0.87
N ALA A 115 -12.42 -1.25 -1.84
CA ALA A 115 -12.79 -2.64 -2.09
C ALA A 115 -11.63 -3.52 -2.59
N LEU A 116 -10.62 -2.95 -3.24
CA LEU A 116 -9.39 -3.64 -3.63
C LEU A 116 -8.49 -3.94 -2.42
N LEU A 117 -8.65 -3.20 -1.32
CA LEU A 117 -7.89 -3.33 -0.08
C LEU A 117 -8.58 -4.31 0.89
N ASN A 118 -8.71 -5.56 0.47
CA ASN A 118 -9.48 -6.59 1.19
C ASN A 118 -8.63 -7.75 1.74
N GLY A 119 -7.31 -7.59 1.80
CA GLY A 119 -6.41 -8.55 2.43
C GLY A 119 -6.51 -8.46 3.96
N GLU A 120 -6.29 -9.59 4.65
CA GLU A 120 -6.35 -9.67 6.12
C GLU A 120 -5.49 -8.60 6.83
N ALA A 121 -4.36 -8.24 6.24
CA ALA A 121 -3.44 -7.24 6.77
C ALA A 121 -3.64 -5.83 6.18
N ASP A 122 -4.49 -5.66 5.15
CA ASP A 122 -4.58 -4.40 4.39
C ASP A 122 -4.99 -3.21 5.25
N GLY A 123 -5.83 -3.45 6.28
CA GLY A 123 -6.28 -2.42 7.23
C GLY A 123 -5.20 -1.92 8.19
N ASN A 124 -4.04 -2.60 8.25
CA ASN A 124 -3.02 -2.33 9.25
C ASN A 124 -2.16 -1.10 8.91
N ASP A 125 -1.51 -0.57 9.95
CA ASP A 125 -0.34 0.28 9.81
C ASP A 125 0.78 -0.46 9.08
N THR A 126 1.77 0.27 8.58
CA THR A 126 2.88 -0.33 7.84
C THR A 126 4.24 0.18 8.24
N TYR A 127 5.25 -0.68 8.06
CA TYR A 127 6.64 -0.27 8.00
C TYR A 127 7.07 -0.14 6.54
N LEU A 128 7.72 0.97 6.22
CA LEU A 128 8.32 1.25 4.92
C LEU A 128 9.83 1.34 5.09
N GLU A 129 10.57 0.45 4.44
CA GLU A 129 12.02 0.51 4.40
C GLU A 129 12.53 0.84 3.01
N ILE A 130 13.48 1.75 2.93
CA ILE A 130 14.11 2.18 1.70
C ILE A 130 15.61 1.97 1.84
N ASN A 131 16.19 1.28 0.88
CA ASN A 131 17.61 0.97 0.88
C ASN A 131 18.23 1.41 -0.45
N ALA A 132 19.36 2.12 -0.36
CA ALA A 132 20.17 2.44 -1.54
C ALA A 132 20.73 1.15 -2.17
N GLY A 133 20.62 1.04 -3.48
CA GLY A 133 21.21 -0.05 -4.24
C GLY A 133 22.70 0.15 -4.54
N ALA A 134 23.23 -0.66 -5.42
CA ALA A 134 24.59 -0.46 -5.93
C ALA A 134 24.66 0.83 -6.74
N GLY A 135 25.60 1.72 -6.43
CA GLY A 135 25.77 2.99 -7.15
C GLY A 135 26.36 4.15 -6.32
N GLY A 136 26.81 3.86 -5.10
CA GLY A 136 27.47 4.88 -4.26
C GLY A 136 26.58 6.08 -3.94
N THR A 137 27.11 7.30 -4.01
CA THR A 137 26.43 8.56 -3.69
C THR A 137 25.13 8.76 -4.45
N GLU A 138 25.07 8.39 -5.73
CA GLU A 138 23.87 8.52 -6.57
C GLU A 138 22.70 7.67 -6.07
N SER A 139 22.97 6.44 -5.64
CA SER A 139 21.92 5.56 -5.10
C SER A 139 21.44 6.01 -3.72
N CYS A 140 22.35 6.59 -2.91
CA CYS A 140 21.99 7.18 -1.63
C CYS A 140 21.08 8.41 -1.79
N ASP A 141 21.38 9.27 -2.78
CA ASP A 141 20.53 10.42 -3.10
C ASP A 141 19.17 9.97 -3.66
N TRP A 142 19.15 8.96 -4.52
CA TRP A 142 17.91 8.38 -5.02
C TRP A 142 17.05 7.80 -3.88
N ALA A 143 17.65 7.10 -2.93
CA ALA A 143 16.94 6.60 -1.75
C ALA A 143 16.33 7.74 -0.91
N ALA A 144 17.03 8.88 -0.78
CA ALA A 144 16.50 10.07 -0.10
C ALA A 144 15.32 10.70 -0.87
N MET A 145 15.39 10.73 -2.20
CA MET A 145 14.27 11.20 -3.03
C MET A 145 13.03 10.29 -2.89
N LEU A 146 13.20 8.97 -2.88
CA LEU A 146 12.12 8.02 -2.66
C LEU A 146 11.51 8.18 -1.26
N ALA A 147 12.34 8.33 -0.22
CA ALA A 147 11.87 8.56 1.13
C ALA A 147 10.97 9.81 1.22
N ARG A 148 11.43 10.92 0.64
CA ARG A 148 10.63 12.15 0.56
C ARG A 148 9.33 11.95 -0.20
N MET A 149 9.35 11.24 -1.32
CA MET A 149 8.18 10.95 -2.15
C MET A 149 7.10 10.19 -1.35
N TYR A 150 7.47 9.12 -0.66
CA TYR A 150 6.53 8.34 0.13
C TYR A 150 6.04 9.06 1.40
N VAL A 151 6.91 9.82 2.06
CA VAL A 151 6.51 10.64 3.21
C VAL A 151 5.47 11.67 2.78
N ARG A 152 5.68 12.39 1.67
CA ARG A 152 4.72 13.36 1.14
C ARG A 152 3.40 12.72 0.74
N TRP A 153 3.45 11.56 0.10
CA TRP A 153 2.24 10.80 -0.22
C TRP A 153 1.47 10.43 1.07
N ALA A 154 2.14 9.91 2.08
CA ALA A 154 1.51 9.53 3.34
C ALA A 154 0.91 10.75 4.07
N GLU A 155 1.61 11.88 4.10
CA GLU A 155 1.13 13.14 4.67
C GLU A 155 -0.10 13.67 3.91
N SER A 156 -0.12 13.59 2.57
CA SER A 156 -1.27 14.00 1.76
C SER A 156 -2.52 13.15 2.02
N LYS A 157 -2.34 11.88 2.44
CA LYS A 157 -3.42 10.98 2.88
C LYS A 157 -3.84 11.19 4.34
N GLY A 158 -3.19 12.11 5.06
CA GLY A 158 -3.42 12.34 6.47
C GLY A 158 -2.86 11.24 7.38
N TYR A 159 -1.93 10.43 6.88
CA TYR A 159 -1.27 9.40 7.68
C TYR A 159 -0.20 10.01 8.58
N LYS A 160 -0.03 9.40 9.75
CA LYS A 160 1.07 9.75 10.65
C LYS A 160 2.32 9.01 10.23
N VAL A 161 3.42 9.76 10.02
CA VAL A 161 4.72 9.20 9.62
C VAL A 161 5.72 9.37 10.75
N GLU A 162 6.35 8.28 11.16
CA GLU A 162 7.37 8.25 12.22
C GLU A 162 8.65 7.62 11.70
N LEU A 163 9.75 8.37 11.74
CA LEU A 163 11.08 7.82 11.42
C LEU A 163 11.53 6.87 12.52
N GLN A 164 11.79 5.62 12.19
CA GLN A 164 12.24 4.58 13.13
C GLN A 164 13.76 4.44 13.14
N ALA A 165 14.37 4.44 11.96
CA ALA A 165 15.81 4.35 11.80
C ALA A 165 16.23 5.02 10.50
N MET A 166 17.43 5.63 10.50
CA MET A 166 18.05 6.18 9.30
C MET A 166 19.56 6.02 9.39
N SER A 167 20.17 5.64 8.26
CA SER A 167 21.60 5.62 8.06
C SER A 167 21.93 6.55 6.90
N GLU A 168 22.74 7.56 7.14
CA GLU A 168 23.17 8.54 6.14
C GLU A 168 24.15 7.92 5.14
N GLY A 169 24.15 8.42 3.92
CA GLY A 169 25.20 8.15 2.92
C GLY A 169 26.51 8.81 3.32
N GLU A 170 27.62 8.33 2.80
CA GLU A 170 28.96 8.87 3.15
C GLU A 170 29.15 10.31 2.67
N GLU A 171 28.64 10.67 1.50
CA GLU A 171 28.80 12.00 0.89
C GLU A 171 27.46 12.74 0.79
N ALA A 172 26.37 12.03 0.46
CA ALA A 172 25.03 12.61 0.32
C ALA A 172 23.95 11.52 0.45
N GLY A 173 22.72 11.96 0.68
CA GLY A 173 21.54 11.10 0.72
C GLY A 173 21.51 10.13 1.90
N ILE A 174 20.75 9.06 1.76
CA ILE A 174 20.58 8.03 2.80
C ILE A 174 20.99 6.66 2.26
N ARG A 175 21.69 5.89 3.09
CA ARG A 175 21.98 4.48 2.80
C ARG A 175 20.75 3.61 3.05
N SER A 176 20.04 3.87 4.13
CA SER A 176 18.79 3.22 4.46
C SER A 176 17.92 4.10 5.35
N ALA A 177 16.62 3.97 5.23
CA ALA A 177 15.66 4.58 6.16
C ALA A 177 14.47 3.63 6.38
N ALA A 178 13.96 3.62 7.61
CA ALA A 178 12.77 2.89 7.98
C ALA A 178 11.77 3.84 8.63
N TYR A 179 10.55 3.85 8.11
CA TYR A 179 9.44 4.65 8.60
C TYR A 179 8.31 3.74 9.07
N ARG A 180 7.62 4.15 10.14
CA ARG A 180 6.30 3.63 10.47
C ARG A 180 5.26 4.60 9.94
N ILE A 181 4.31 4.11 9.16
CA ILE A 181 3.21 4.89 8.60
C ILE A 181 1.92 4.34 9.19
N SER A 182 1.22 5.18 9.95
CA SER A 182 0.00 4.79 10.66
C SER A 182 -1.21 5.48 10.06
N GLY A 183 -2.21 4.69 9.74
CA GLY A 183 -3.48 5.13 9.18
C GLY A 183 -4.27 4.00 8.55
N HIS A 184 -5.55 4.25 8.32
CA HIS A 184 -6.45 3.25 7.76
C HIS A 184 -5.99 2.80 6.37
N ASN A 185 -5.82 1.50 6.19
CA ASN A 185 -5.35 0.87 4.94
C ASN A 185 -3.93 1.29 4.49
N ALA A 186 -3.08 1.79 5.40
CA ALA A 186 -1.74 2.23 5.04
C ALA A 186 -0.90 1.09 4.42
N TYR A 187 -0.96 -0.12 5.00
CA TYR A 187 -0.30 -1.28 4.42
C TYR A 187 -0.92 -1.69 3.08
N GLY A 188 -2.25 -1.74 3.01
CA GLY A 188 -2.97 -2.14 1.81
C GLY A 188 -2.58 -1.31 0.58
N TRP A 189 -2.43 0.00 0.73
CA TRP A 189 -1.96 0.88 -0.33
C TRP A 189 -0.50 0.66 -0.69
N LEU A 190 0.37 0.62 0.31
CA LEU A 190 1.82 0.61 0.11
C LEU A 190 2.39 -0.77 -0.24
N LYS A 191 1.68 -1.88 0.06
CA LYS A 191 2.18 -3.25 -0.20
C LYS A 191 2.63 -3.47 -1.64
N SER A 192 1.95 -2.81 -2.59
CA SER A 192 2.27 -2.87 -4.01
C SER A 192 3.56 -2.13 -4.40
N GLU A 193 4.13 -1.31 -3.51
CA GLU A 193 5.33 -0.52 -3.76
C GLU A 193 6.63 -1.25 -3.41
N SER A 194 6.53 -2.48 -2.87
CA SER A 194 7.70 -3.32 -2.61
C SER A 194 8.39 -3.74 -3.91
N GLY A 195 9.68 -3.42 -4.04
CA GLY A 195 10.47 -3.78 -5.21
C GLY A 195 11.60 -2.80 -5.50
N VAL A 196 12.14 -2.87 -6.70
CA VAL A 196 13.26 -2.04 -7.15
C VAL A 196 12.77 -0.87 -7.99
N HIS A 197 13.21 0.33 -7.61
CA HIS A 197 12.94 1.59 -8.29
C HIS A 197 14.18 2.08 -9.03
N ARG A 198 14.05 2.35 -10.32
CA ARG A 198 15.14 2.79 -11.19
C ARG A 198 15.04 4.27 -11.50
N LEU A 199 16.11 5.03 -11.25
CA LEU A 199 16.24 6.43 -11.65
C LEU A 199 17.24 6.57 -12.79
N VAL A 200 16.89 7.36 -13.81
CA VAL A 200 17.78 7.78 -14.89
C VAL A 200 17.79 9.31 -14.97
N ARG A 201 18.91 9.93 -14.66
CA ARG A 201 19.08 11.40 -14.70
C ARG A 201 20.51 11.80 -15.02
N ILE A 202 20.72 13.09 -15.28
CA ILE A 202 22.07 13.68 -15.23
C ILE A 202 22.47 13.76 -13.75
N SER A 203 23.65 13.23 -13.42
CA SER A 203 24.15 13.22 -12.05
C SER A 203 24.53 14.64 -11.59
N PRO A 204 24.02 15.11 -10.44
CA PRO A 204 24.49 16.34 -9.82
C PRO A 204 25.87 16.18 -9.15
N TYR A 205 26.35 14.94 -8.98
CA TYR A 205 27.63 14.62 -8.34
C TYR A 205 28.75 14.33 -9.38
N ASP A 206 28.41 14.23 -10.66
CA ASP A 206 29.37 14.04 -11.74
C ASP A 206 29.73 15.36 -12.41
N SER A 207 30.96 15.78 -12.24
CA SER A 207 31.49 17.02 -12.86
C SER A 207 31.41 17.04 -14.38
N ALA A 208 31.33 15.87 -15.02
CA ALA A 208 31.14 15.72 -16.47
C ALA A 208 29.67 15.74 -16.90
N ALA A 209 28.74 15.95 -15.98
CA ALA A 209 27.28 15.98 -16.21
C ALA A 209 26.76 14.79 -17.04
N ARG A 210 27.30 13.61 -16.80
CA ARG A 210 26.88 12.39 -17.49
C ARG A 210 25.57 11.85 -16.95
N ARG A 211 24.86 11.13 -17.79
CA ARG A 211 23.65 10.41 -17.42
C ARG A 211 24.00 9.15 -16.64
N HIS A 212 23.43 9.02 -15.44
CA HIS A 212 23.59 7.87 -14.57
C HIS A 212 22.27 7.14 -14.38
N THR A 213 22.37 5.85 -14.07
CA THR A 213 21.25 5.01 -13.67
C THR A 213 21.50 4.54 -12.25
N SER A 214 20.54 4.80 -11.35
CA SER A 214 20.62 4.45 -9.95
C SER A 214 19.44 3.54 -9.57
N PHE A 215 19.66 2.67 -8.62
CA PHE A 215 18.65 1.75 -8.13
C PHE A 215 18.52 1.89 -6.62
N SER A 216 17.28 1.78 -6.14
CA SER A 216 16.97 1.68 -4.73
C SER A 216 15.84 0.69 -4.54
N SER A 217 15.87 -0.06 -3.45
CA SER A 217 14.82 -0.99 -3.09
C SER A 217 13.91 -0.40 -2.03
N VAL A 218 12.63 -0.69 -2.17
CA VAL A 218 11.59 -0.36 -1.20
C VAL A 218 11.00 -1.66 -0.70
N TRP A 219 10.79 -1.77 0.61
CA TRP A 219 10.15 -2.90 1.26
C TRP A 219 9.05 -2.41 2.18
N VAL A 220 7.91 -3.07 2.11
CA VAL A 220 6.71 -2.70 2.86
C VAL A 220 6.23 -3.92 3.64
N TYR A 221 6.01 -3.77 4.94
CA TYR A 221 5.48 -4.84 5.79
C TYR A 221 4.37 -4.32 6.70
N PRO A 222 3.35 -5.13 6.98
CA PRO A 222 2.29 -4.72 7.88
C PRO A 222 2.80 -4.60 9.32
N VAL A 223 2.24 -3.66 10.08
CA VAL A 223 2.32 -3.71 11.53
C VAL A 223 1.35 -4.78 11.99
N VAL A 224 1.88 -5.81 12.64
CA VAL A 224 1.07 -6.88 13.20
C VAL A 224 0.60 -6.45 14.57
N ASP A 225 -0.72 -6.40 14.78
CA ASP A 225 -1.29 -6.22 16.10
C ASP A 225 -0.99 -7.46 16.97
N ASP A 226 -0.86 -7.26 18.29
CA ASP A 226 -0.51 -8.31 19.26
C ASP A 226 -1.47 -9.54 19.26
N ASN A 227 -2.55 -9.48 18.49
CA ASN A 227 -3.55 -10.55 18.37
C ASN A 227 -3.18 -11.68 17.39
N ILE A 228 -2.14 -11.53 16.57
CA ILE A 228 -1.60 -12.64 15.80
C ILE A 228 -0.38 -13.12 16.58
N GLU A 229 -0.57 -14.21 17.35
CA GLU A 229 0.47 -14.84 18.17
C GLU A 229 1.59 -15.43 17.29
N ILE A 230 2.49 -14.56 16.81
CA ILE A 230 3.81 -15.04 16.42
C ILE A 230 4.64 -15.06 17.70
N GLU A 231 4.65 -16.21 18.36
CA GLU A 231 5.59 -16.44 19.44
C GLU A 231 7.00 -16.59 18.84
N ILE A 232 7.86 -15.62 19.16
CA ILE A 232 9.29 -15.74 18.82
C ILE A 232 10.00 -16.19 20.09
N PRO A 233 10.51 -17.42 20.14
CA PRO A 233 11.23 -17.88 21.29
C PRO A 233 12.47 -17.00 21.57
N PRO A 234 12.73 -16.58 22.80
CA PRO A 234 13.86 -15.69 23.11
C PRO A 234 15.23 -16.24 22.72
N ASN A 235 15.37 -17.55 22.63
CA ASN A 235 16.59 -18.25 22.19
C ASN A 235 16.84 -18.14 20.67
N GLU A 236 15.85 -17.75 19.90
CA GLU A 236 15.96 -17.53 18.45
C GLU A 236 16.29 -16.09 18.08
N ILE A 237 16.31 -15.18 19.07
CA ILE A 237 16.64 -13.78 18.88
C ILE A 237 18.04 -13.50 19.41
N ARG A 238 18.92 -13.02 18.56
CA ARG A 238 20.17 -12.40 18.97
C ARG A 238 19.99 -10.90 19.06
N VAL A 239 20.29 -10.31 20.23
CA VAL A 239 20.18 -8.88 20.48
C VAL A 239 21.59 -8.31 20.66
N ASP A 240 21.99 -7.43 19.77
CA ASP A 240 23.25 -6.70 19.82
C ASP A 240 22.95 -5.21 20.12
N THR A 241 23.63 -4.63 21.10
CA THR A 241 23.59 -3.20 21.37
C THR A 241 24.84 -2.53 20.79
N TYR A 242 24.68 -1.37 20.17
CA TYR A 242 25.79 -0.66 19.57
C TYR A 242 25.57 0.85 19.63
N ARG A 243 26.62 1.61 19.38
CA ARG A 243 26.56 3.06 19.28
C ARG A 243 26.11 3.45 17.88
N SER A 244 25.02 4.22 17.82
CA SER A 244 24.62 4.80 16.52
C SER A 244 25.64 5.87 16.13
N SER A 245 26.19 5.76 14.93
CA SER A 245 26.99 6.83 14.30
C SER A 245 26.04 7.72 13.51
N GLY A 246 25.78 8.94 13.97
CA GLY A 246 24.92 9.93 13.28
C GLY A 246 25.25 11.33 13.76
N ALA A 247 24.91 12.35 12.95
CA ALA A 247 25.05 13.78 13.28
C ALA A 247 24.04 14.22 14.36
N GLY A 248 24.23 13.71 15.57
CA GLY A 248 23.43 14.05 16.75
C GLY A 248 24.35 14.38 17.92
N GLY A 249 23.94 15.33 18.76
CA GLY A 249 24.75 15.88 19.85
C GLY A 249 25.38 14.85 20.79
N GLN A 250 26.19 15.30 21.71
CA GLN A 250 27.10 14.55 22.60
C GLN A 250 26.50 13.31 23.30
N HIS A 251 25.17 13.22 23.41
CA HIS A 251 24.46 12.07 24.03
C HIS A 251 24.30 10.84 23.11
N VAL A 252 24.23 11.05 21.80
CA VAL A 252 24.04 9.96 20.82
C VAL A 252 25.34 9.16 20.62
N ASN A 253 26.47 9.82 20.82
CA ASN A 253 27.81 9.22 20.62
C ASN A 253 28.41 8.59 21.87
N THR A 254 27.76 8.69 23.04
CA THR A 254 28.30 8.22 24.32
C THR A 254 27.58 7.04 24.92
N THR A 255 26.37 6.71 24.47
CA THR A 255 25.57 5.60 25.01
C THR A 255 25.27 4.55 23.95
N ASP A 256 25.44 3.27 24.28
CA ASP A 256 25.09 2.12 23.43
C ASP A 256 23.56 1.91 23.46
N SER A 257 22.81 2.92 22.94
CA SER A 257 21.34 2.91 22.97
C SER A 257 20.72 2.24 21.74
N ALA A 258 21.44 2.16 20.62
CA ALA A 258 20.96 1.49 19.43
C ALA A 258 20.91 -0.03 19.61
N VAL A 259 19.83 -0.62 19.14
CA VAL A 259 19.57 -2.08 19.23
C VAL A 259 19.49 -2.66 17.83
N ARG A 260 20.17 -3.79 17.65
CA ARG A 260 20.02 -4.67 16.49
C ARG A 260 19.50 -6.00 16.98
N MET A 261 18.40 -6.45 16.38
CA MET A 261 17.89 -7.80 16.60
C MET A 261 18.05 -8.63 15.33
N THR A 262 18.56 -9.84 15.50
CA THR A 262 18.69 -10.81 14.42
C THR A 262 17.90 -12.05 14.81
N HIS A 263 16.96 -12.45 13.97
CA HIS A 263 16.28 -13.73 14.09
C HIS A 263 17.19 -14.83 13.49
N ILE A 264 17.68 -15.70 14.34
CA ILE A 264 18.72 -16.68 13.99
C ILE A 264 18.27 -17.63 12.88
N PRO A 265 17.03 -18.21 12.92
CA PRO A 265 16.59 -19.16 11.90
C PRO A 265 16.42 -18.57 10.51
N THR A 266 15.94 -17.31 10.41
CA THR A 266 15.65 -16.67 9.12
C THR A 266 16.72 -15.69 8.67
N GLY A 267 17.65 -15.31 9.55
CA GLY A 267 18.67 -14.30 9.27
C GLY A 267 18.13 -12.87 9.16
N ILE A 268 16.86 -12.63 9.47
CA ILE A 268 16.26 -11.29 9.43
C ILE A 268 16.90 -10.40 10.49
N VAL A 269 17.33 -9.22 10.06
CA VAL A 269 17.96 -8.21 10.91
C VAL A 269 17.09 -6.95 10.94
N VAL A 270 16.82 -6.44 12.13
CA VAL A 270 16.14 -5.16 12.36
C VAL A 270 16.96 -4.29 13.30
N THR A 271 16.91 -2.98 13.11
CA THR A 271 17.66 -2.03 13.91
C THR A 271 16.76 -0.87 14.32
N SER A 272 16.96 -0.35 15.55
CA SER A 272 16.33 0.88 16.02
C SER A 272 17.34 1.68 16.81
N SER A 273 17.34 3.02 16.63
CA SER A 273 18.38 3.92 17.16
C SER A 273 17.82 5.17 17.87
N GLU A 274 16.68 5.06 18.53
CA GLU A 274 16.13 6.13 19.34
C GLU A 274 16.90 6.35 20.68
N LYS A 275 16.50 7.37 21.43
CA LYS A 275 17.18 7.77 22.68
C LYS A 275 17.11 6.73 23.79
N SER A 276 16.09 5.88 23.81
CA SER A 276 15.85 4.87 24.84
C SER A 276 16.14 3.47 24.33
N GLN A 277 17.13 2.79 24.93
CA GLN A 277 17.45 1.39 24.60
C GLN A 277 16.25 0.45 24.81
N HIS A 278 15.44 0.70 25.85
CA HIS A 278 14.25 -0.12 26.14
C HIS A 278 13.20 0.04 25.04
N GLN A 279 12.97 1.29 24.61
CA GLN A 279 12.06 1.58 23.49
C GLN A 279 12.56 0.97 22.18
N ASN A 280 13.87 1.08 21.91
CA ASN A 280 14.49 0.49 20.72
C ASN A 280 14.33 -1.04 20.70
N ARG A 281 14.39 -1.68 21.88
CA ARG A 281 14.18 -3.12 21.98
C ARG A 281 12.73 -3.50 21.65
N ALA A 282 11.75 -2.76 22.15
CA ALA A 282 10.33 -2.96 21.84
C ALA A 282 10.05 -2.71 20.36
N ASN A 283 10.59 -1.63 19.79
CA ASN A 283 10.44 -1.28 18.37
C ASN A 283 11.06 -2.35 17.46
N CYS A 284 12.27 -2.83 17.78
CA CYS A 284 12.91 -3.93 17.04
C CYS A 284 12.09 -5.21 17.11
N LEU A 285 11.53 -5.56 18.26
CA LEU A 285 10.71 -6.76 18.40
C LEU A 285 9.43 -6.66 17.57
N ALA A 286 8.75 -5.52 17.59
CA ALA A 286 7.57 -5.27 16.76
C ALA A 286 7.89 -5.34 15.26
N ALA A 287 8.99 -4.70 14.84
CA ALA A 287 9.45 -4.76 13.45
C ALA A 287 9.86 -6.18 13.02
N LEU A 288 10.48 -6.95 13.92
CA LEU A 288 10.85 -8.35 13.65
C LEU A 288 9.61 -9.23 13.48
N LYS A 289 8.61 -9.10 14.37
CA LYS A 289 7.32 -9.78 14.24
C LYS A 289 6.64 -9.47 12.90
N SER A 290 6.64 -8.20 12.50
CA SER A 290 6.04 -7.78 11.22
C SER A 290 6.73 -8.41 10.01
N ARG A 291 8.06 -8.52 10.03
CA ARG A 291 8.82 -9.18 8.96
C ARG A 291 8.57 -10.68 8.90
N LEU A 292 8.52 -11.33 10.05
CA LEU A 292 8.21 -12.76 10.12
C LEU A 292 6.79 -13.06 9.66
N TYR A 293 5.84 -12.20 10.00
CA TYR A 293 4.47 -12.30 9.51
C TYR A 293 4.39 -12.19 7.98
N GLN A 294 5.06 -11.18 7.41
CA GLN A 294 5.12 -11.04 5.95
C GLN A 294 5.73 -12.27 5.28
N MET A 295 6.82 -12.78 5.83
CA MET A 295 7.46 -13.99 5.32
C MET A 295 6.53 -15.21 5.39
N GLU A 296 5.73 -15.35 6.44
CA GLU A 296 4.75 -16.43 6.55
C GLU A 296 3.58 -16.25 5.58
N LEU A 297 3.10 -15.01 5.37
CA LEU A 297 2.12 -14.69 4.33
C LEU A 297 2.67 -15.01 2.94
N ASP A 298 3.90 -14.59 2.67
CA ASP A 298 4.56 -14.86 1.38
C ASP A 298 4.75 -16.37 1.17
N ARG A 299 5.07 -17.13 2.24
CA ARG A 299 5.17 -18.58 2.19
C ARG A 299 3.81 -19.23 1.86
N ARG A 300 2.72 -18.80 2.50
CA ARG A 300 1.37 -19.28 2.22
C ARG A 300 0.92 -18.92 0.80
N ASN A 301 1.20 -17.69 0.38
CA ASN A 301 0.93 -17.24 -0.99
C ASN A 301 1.83 -17.95 -2.01
N ALA A 302 3.09 -18.27 -1.66
CA ALA A 302 4.00 -19.01 -2.52
C ALA A 302 3.61 -20.49 -2.63
N GLU A 303 3.06 -21.11 -1.60
CA GLU A 303 2.48 -22.45 -1.68
C GLU A 303 1.27 -22.48 -2.63
N VAL A 304 0.45 -21.43 -2.65
CA VAL A 304 -0.66 -21.24 -3.60
C VAL A 304 -0.13 -20.90 -5.00
N ASN A 305 0.92 -20.08 -5.10
CA ASN A 305 1.52 -19.67 -6.38
C ASN A 305 2.58 -20.65 -6.90
N ALA A 306 3.15 -21.53 -6.08
CA ALA A 306 4.12 -22.55 -6.53
C ALA A 306 3.52 -23.58 -7.50
N GLN A 307 2.19 -23.66 -7.60
CA GLN A 307 1.52 -24.33 -8.71
C GLN A 307 1.53 -23.49 -10.00
N HIS A 308 1.85 -22.20 -9.94
CA HIS A 308 1.86 -21.29 -11.10
C HIS A 308 3.25 -20.87 -11.59
N ASP A 309 4.31 -20.92 -10.75
CA ASP A 309 5.63 -20.38 -11.09
C ASP A 309 6.73 -21.43 -11.23
N ALA A 310 6.55 -22.36 -12.15
CA ALA A 310 7.68 -23.16 -12.68
C ALA A 310 8.55 -22.36 -13.68
N LYS A 311 8.50 -21.00 -13.68
CA LYS A 311 9.33 -20.19 -14.60
C LYS A 311 9.63 -18.80 -14.01
N GLY A 312 10.90 -18.55 -13.66
CA GLY A 312 11.44 -17.20 -13.62
C GLY A 312 12.46 -16.92 -12.51
N ASP A 313 13.70 -16.89 -12.93
CA ASP A 313 14.93 -16.57 -12.18
C ASP A 313 14.84 -15.28 -11.33
N ALA A 314 15.28 -15.40 -10.08
CA ALA A 314 15.50 -14.30 -9.15
C ALA A 314 16.87 -13.62 -9.43
N GLY A 315 16.87 -12.62 -10.28
CA GLY A 315 17.98 -11.71 -10.45
C GLY A 315 17.42 -10.31 -10.63
N TRP A 316 18.14 -9.25 -10.37
CA TRP A 316 17.89 -7.82 -10.58
C TRP A 316 16.68 -7.43 -11.47
N GLY A 317 15.82 -8.37 -11.80
CA GLY A 317 14.67 -8.33 -12.71
C GLY A 317 13.39 -7.74 -12.11
N ASN A 318 13.25 -7.57 -10.79
CA ASN A 318 12.02 -7.09 -10.17
C ASN A 318 11.97 -5.57 -10.07
N GLN A 319 12.31 -4.88 -11.18
CA GLN A 319 12.06 -3.45 -11.28
C GLN A 319 10.55 -3.22 -11.42
N ILE A 320 9.96 -2.54 -10.43
CA ILE A 320 8.54 -2.22 -10.46
C ILE A 320 8.27 -0.89 -11.19
N ARG A 321 9.17 0.11 -11.03
CA ARG A 321 8.95 1.43 -11.62
C ARG A 321 10.25 2.08 -12.08
N SER A 322 10.20 2.74 -13.24
CA SER A 322 11.30 3.49 -13.84
C SER A 322 10.98 4.98 -13.88
N TYR A 323 11.91 5.79 -13.38
CA TYR A 323 11.86 7.24 -13.35
C TYR A 323 12.95 7.79 -14.26
N VAL A 324 12.55 8.41 -15.34
CA VAL A 324 13.47 9.03 -16.32
C VAL A 324 13.29 10.54 -16.24
N LEU A 325 14.35 11.26 -15.86
CA LEU A 325 14.37 12.72 -15.79
C LEU A 325 15.15 13.35 -16.96
N HIS A 326 15.93 12.55 -17.68
CA HIS A 326 16.69 12.98 -18.84
C HIS A 326 16.98 11.79 -19.80
N PRO A 327 16.85 11.96 -21.16
CA PRO A 327 16.63 13.20 -21.91
C PRO A 327 15.17 13.65 -22.00
N TYR A 328 14.23 12.82 -21.60
CA TYR A 328 12.81 13.13 -21.51
C TYR A 328 12.32 12.86 -20.08
N GLN A 329 11.17 13.38 -19.74
CA GLN A 329 10.57 13.17 -18.42
C GLN A 329 9.46 12.11 -18.52
N MET A 330 9.60 11.03 -17.76
CA MET A 330 8.61 9.95 -17.72
C MET A 330 8.79 9.11 -16.46
N VAL A 331 7.69 8.82 -15.78
CA VAL A 331 7.59 7.75 -14.78
C VAL A 331 6.71 6.65 -15.35
N LYS A 332 7.20 5.40 -15.32
CA LYS A 332 6.48 4.25 -15.85
C LYS A 332 6.53 3.08 -14.88
N ASP A 333 5.37 2.56 -14.52
CA ASP A 333 5.26 1.29 -13.81
C ASP A 333 5.36 0.14 -14.83
N LEU A 334 6.30 -0.77 -14.60
CA LEU A 334 6.61 -1.84 -15.54
C LEU A 334 5.63 -3.00 -15.45
N ARG A 335 4.86 -3.10 -14.36
CA ARG A 335 3.86 -4.15 -14.13
C ARG A 335 2.55 -3.82 -14.82
N THR A 336 2.06 -2.61 -14.62
CA THR A 336 0.76 -2.13 -15.13
C THR A 336 0.86 -1.39 -16.45
N GLN A 337 2.07 -0.99 -16.85
CA GLN A 337 2.36 -0.13 -18.02
C GLN A 337 1.79 1.29 -17.88
N VAL A 338 1.27 1.66 -16.70
CA VAL A 338 0.83 3.04 -16.45
C VAL A 338 2.03 3.97 -16.47
N GLU A 339 1.91 5.08 -17.20
CA GLU A 339 2.99 6.06 -17.36
C GLU A 339 2.48 7.50 -17.27
N THR A 340 3.35 8.41 -16.88
CA THR A 340 3.09 9.86 -16.85
C THR A 340 4.35 10.65 -17.17
N SER A 341 4.18 11.80 -17.82
CA SER A 341 5.25 12.77 -18.03
C SER A 341 5.44 13.73 -16.85
N ASP A 342 4.48 13.80 -15.92
CA ASP A 342 4.58 14.59 -14.69
C ASP A 342 5.47 13.89 -13.66
N THR A 343 6.76 13.94 -13.89
CA THR A 343 7.75 13.32 -13.00
C THR A 343 7.86 14.06 -11.67
N GLN A 344 7.65 15.37 -11.68
CA GLN A 344 7.75 16.18 -10.47
C GLN A 344 6.57 15.93 -9.54
N GLY A 345 5.34 15.85 -10.07
CA GLY A 345 4.14 15.50 -9.29
C GLY A 345 4.30 14.13 -8.62
N VAL A 346 4.84 13.15 -9.35
CA VAL A 346 5.12 11.82 -8.78
C VAL A 346 6.16 11.90 -7.66
N LEU A 347 7.28 12.60 -7.85
CA LEU A 347 8.31 12.77 -6.82
C LEU A 347 7.84 13.62 -5.63
N ASP A 348 6.77 14.37 -5.79
CA ASP A 348 6.10 15.14 -4.74
C ASP A 348 4.93 14.37 -4.09
N GLY A 349 4.69 13.11 -4.48
CA GLY A 349 3.79 12.18 -3.80
C GLY A 349 2.52 11.80 -4.56
N ASP A 350 2.35 12.18 -5.84
CA ASP A 350 1.20 11.71 -6.66
C ASP A 350 1.42 10.26 -7.12
N LEU A 351 1.12 9.29 -6.23
CA LEU A 351 1.35 7.86 -6.46
C LEU A 351 0.07 7.06 -6.68
N ASP A 352 -1.11 7.62 -6.40
CA ASP A 352 -2.39 6.90 -6.36
C ASP A 352 -2.66 6.12 -7.64
N ARG A 353 -2.42 6.73 -8.80
CA ARG A 353 -2.66 6.09 -10.09
C ARG A 353 -1.86 4.80 -10.31
N PHE A 354 -0.63 4.76 -9.80
CA PHE A 354 0.23 3.57 -9.93
C PHE A 354 -0.19 2.49 -8.94
N MET A 355 -0.45 2.88 -7.70
CA MET A 355 -0.88 1.96 -6.64
C MET A 355 -2.24 1.35 -6.99
N ALA A 356 -3.22 2.15 -7.39
CA ALA A 356 -4.55 1.69 -7.79
C ALA A 356 -4.48 0.71 -8.97
N ALA A 357 -3.70 1.04 -10.01
CA ALA A 357 -3.54 0.17 -11.16
C ALA A 357 -2.90 -1.18 -10.79
N THR A 358 -1.94 -1.18 -9.87
CA THR A 358 -1.28 -2.42 -9.41
C THR A 358 -2.25 -3.26 -8.56
N LEU A 359 -3.00 -2.64 -7.66
CA LEU A 359 -4.02 -3.32 -6.86
C LEU A 359 -5.09 -3.96 -7.74
N ALA A 360 -5.54 -3.26 -8.77
CA ALA A 360 -6.49 -3.81 -9.74
C ALA A 360 -5.93 -5.02 -10.52
N LEU A 361 -4.64 -4.97 -10.89
CA LEU A 361 -3.96 -6.07 -11.56
C LEU A 361 -3.87 -7.33 -10.68
N ASP A 362 -3.50 -7.16 -9.40
CA ASP A 362 -3.39 -8.26 -8.43
C ASP A 362 -4.72 -8.98 -8.23
N VAL A 363 -5.81 -8.24 -8.24
CA VAL A 363 -7.15 -8.79 -8.15
C VAL A 363 -7.51 -9.60 -9.40
N ALA A 364 -7.27 -9.04 -10.58
CA ALA A 364 -7.54 -9.73 -11.84
C ALA A 364 -6.72 -11.04 -11.96
N GLY A 365 -5.50 -11.05 -11.43
CA GLY A 365 -4.65 -12.24 -11.35
C GLY A 365 -5.22 -13.33 -10.43
N LYS A 366 -5.72 -12.95 -9.25
CA LYS A 366 -6.36 -13.88 -8.31
C LYS A 366 -7.65 -14.48 -8.86
N SER A 367 -8.52 -13.65 -9.43
CA SER A 367 -9.79 -14.11 -10.05
C SER A 367 -9.57 -15.10 -11.21
N ARG A 368 -8.50 -14.93 -12.01
CA ARG A 368 -8.14 -15.90 -13.07
C ARG A 368 -7.61 -17.21 -12.50
N ALA A 369 -6.87 -17.17 -11.39
CA ALA A 369 -6.35 -18.37 -10.75
C ALA A 369 -7.45 -19.20 -10.09
N GLU A 370 -8.42 -18.55 -9.45
CA GLU A 370 -9.59 -19.18 -8.86
C GLU A 370 -10.51 -19.82 -9.92
N ALA A 371 -10.77 -19.14 -11.05
CA ALA A 371 -11.57 -19.66 -12.14
C ALA A 371 -10.92 -20.83 -12.91
N GLN A 372 -9.64 -21.12 -12.70
CA GLN A 372 -8.94 -22.27 -13.29
C GLN A 372 -8.80 -23.43 -12.32
N ALA A 373 -9.16 -23.24 -11.06
CA ALA A 373 -9.11 -24.27 -10.01
C ALA A 373 -10.45 -25.00 -9.81
N ASP A 374 -11.55 -24.47 -10.35
CA ASP A 374 -12.88 -25.09 -10.48
C ASP A 374 -13.02 -25.79 -11.86
#